data_9541aa9c7cf9da138d0d3bda81429cda
#
_entry.id   9541aa9c7cf9da138d0d3bda81429cda
#
_cell.length_a   1.000
_cell.length_b   1.000
_cell.length_c   1.000
_cell.angle_alpha   90.00
_cell.angle_beta   90.00
_cell.angle_gamma   90.00
#
_symmetry.space_group_name_H-M   'P 1'
#
loop_
_entity.id
_entity.type
_entity.pdbx_description
1 polymer ?
#
loop_
_entity_poly.entity_id
_entity_poly.type
_entity_poly.pdbx_seq_one_letter_code
_entity_poly.pdbx_strand_id
1 'polypeptide(L)'
;MRKALIVIAALCAVLSCKQAPKAPRPAIALVQSIVEDTTGIRGIVENKRGAEGAIALIGDPADVAVLSRRFLTEDRVDNVDGRHKPDSLPDFAGETFQAILDAFNAPYSHFLGEGCSTDSLREIAVTNALSAWDTTSFRASTGGRAKLRKASAKILIYTSSLQKEFGLFDVDTLLQLTGGQCTLLNPVDVLLQKVKADGARNIAVWAPQAVKDARIWEKAFGRRADATLSVHTPAPAVDIRNRFRDVLRQYQVTGLPLDALILDGYDMDENLIRAEIRLIRLGGTDEDQAFGEMLSKDFRIYNPADALLESTYELLRKENLFTHQIAWPQVKYFETQENEAGEVVLVEVGSNYVKKKYVPELH
;
A
#
# COMPACT_ATOMS: atom_id res chain seq x y z
N MET A 1 -65.90 -16.39 -27.61
CA MET A 1 -65.35 -15.09 -27.17
C MET A 1 -64.14 -15.36 -26.28
N ARG A 2 -62.94 -15.28 -26.87
CA ARG A 2 -61.65 -15.52 -26.19
C ARG A 2 -61.13 -14.18 -25.66
N LYS A 3 -60.99 -14.05 -24.35
CA LYS A 3 -60.33 -12.90 -23.74
C LYS A 3 -58.81 -13.15 -23.75
N ALA A 4 -58.09 -12.35 -24.52
CA ALA A 4 -56.61 -12.33 -24.52
C ALA A 4 -56.12 -11.59 -23.27
N LEU A 5 -55.35 -12.27 -22.43
CA LEU A 5 -54.65 -11.67 -21.31
C LEU A 5 -53.30 -11.14 -21.84
N ILE A 6 -53.13 -9.84 -21.87
CA ILE A 6 -51.84 -9.21 -22.17
C ILE A 6 -51.05 -9.15 -20.88
N VAL A 7 -50.01 -9.97 -20.80
CA VAL A 7 -48.98 -9.91 -19.74
C VAL A 7 -47.95 -8.88 -20.17
N ILE A 8 -47.99 -7.71 -19.55
CA ILE A 8 -46.93 -6.71 -19.69
C ILE A 8 -45.79 -7.15 -18.78
N ALA A 9 -44.75 -7.78 -19.35
CA ALA A 9 -43.52 -8.01 -18.67
C ALA A 9 -42.73 -6.69 -18.60
N ALA A 10 -42.77 -6.05 -17.43
CA ALA A 10 -41.88 -4.91 -17.14
C ALA A 10 -40.45 -5.38 -17.05
N LEU A 11 -39.70 -5.18 -18.13
CA LEU A 11 -38.24 -5.41 -18.17
C LEU A 11 -37.60 -4.29 -17.35
N CYS A 12 -37.34 -4.52 -16.06
CA CYS A 12 -36.44 -3.68 -15.27
C CYS A 12 -35.04 -3.82 -15.84
N ALA A 13 -34.68 -2.96 -16.77
CA ALA A 13 -33.32 -2.75 -17.16
C ALA A 13 -32.58 -2.19 -15.94
N VAL A 14 -31.86 -3.05 -15.23
CA VAL A 14 -30.84 -2.66 -14.27
C VAL A 14 -29.74 -1.98 -15.07
N LEU A 15 -29.84 -0.66 -15.21
CA LEU A 15 -28.75 0.18 -15.67
C LEU A 15 -27.65 0.11 -14.60
N SER A 16 -26.82 -0.94 -14.69
CA SER A 16 -25.51 -0.96 -14.09
C SER A 16 -24.78 0.25 -14.67
N CYS A 17 -24.67 1.33 -13.90
CA CYS A 17 -23.77 2.43 -14.22
C CYS A 17 -22.33 1.86 -14.18
N LYS A 18 -21.93 1.20 -15.25
CA LYS A 18 -20.50 1.02 -15.52
C LYS A 18 -19.97 2.45 -15.62
N GLN A 19 -19.11 2.85 -14.67
CA GLN A 19 -18.30 4.04 -14.84
C GLN A 19 -17.71 3.96 -16.24
N ALA A 20 -17.93 5.01 -17.04
CA ALA A 20 -17.25 5.12 -18.31
C ALA A 20 -15.75 4.92 -18.05
N PRO A 21 -15.06 4.04 -18.78
CA PRO A 21 -13.63 3.86 -18.61
C PRO A 21 -13.00 5.24 -18.68
N LYS A 22 -12.23 5.62 -17.63
CA LYS A 22 -11.43 6.85 -17.68
C LYS A 22 -10.67 6.81 -18.98
N ALA A 23 -10.72 7.89 -19.78
CA ALA A 23 -9.90 7.99 -20.97
C ALA A 23 -8.47 7.58 -20.61
N PRO A 24 -7.86 6.65 -21.37
CA PRO A 24 -6.53 6.16 -21.02
C PRO A 24 -5.58 7.36 -20.98
N ARG A 25 -4.89 7.54 -19.85
CA ARG A 25 -3.80 8.53 -19.80
C ARG A 25 -2.76 8.10 -20.84
N PRO A 26 -2.22 9.03 -21.65
CA PRO A 26 -1.13 8.68 -22.54
C PRO A 26 0.06 8.18 -21.71
N ALA A 27 0.71 7.12 -22.20
CA ALA A 27 1.94 6.62 -21.59
C ALA A 27 3.03 7.71 -21.64
N ILE A 28 3.80 7.83 -20.57
CA ILE A 28 4.94 8.75 -20.53
C ILE A 28 6.04 8.30 -21.50
N ALA A 29 6.90 9.24 -21.89
CA ALA A 29 7.99 8.97 -22.83
C ALA A 29 8.91 7.83 -22.37
N LEU A 30 9.17 7.73 -21.04
CA LEU A 30 9.95 6.64 -20.47
C LEU A 30 9.31 5.27 -20.74
N VAL A 31 8.00 5.12 -20.54
CA VAL A 31 7.28 3.85 -20.82
C VAL A 31 7.38 3.52 -22.30
N GLN A 32 7.17 4.49 -23.19
CA GLN A 32 7.28 4.28 -24.64
C GLN A 32 8.69 3.84 -25.04
N SER A 33 9.73 4.49 -24.51
CA SER A 33 11.12 4.13 -24.81
C SER A 33 11.47 2.72 -24.34
N ILE A 34 10.94 2.26 -23.19
CA ILE A 34 11.16 0.90 -22.70
C ILE A 34 10.45 -0.13 -23.60
N VAL A 35 9.22 0.15 -24.02
CA VAL A 35 8.45 -0.75 -24.91
C VAL A 35 9.14 -0.91 -26.25
N GLU A 36 9.76 0.15 -26.76
CA GLU A 36 10.51 0.16 -28.03
C GLU A 36 11.97 -0.30 -27.89
N ASP A 37 12.44 -0.52 -26.65
CA ASP A 37 13.83 -0.84 -26.36
C ASP A 37 14.23 -2.21 -26.89
N THR A 38 15.34 -2.23 -27.63
CA THR A 38 15.99 -3.45 -28.12
C THR A 38 17.29 -3.76 -27.38
N THR A 39 17.69 -2.91 -26.40
CA THR A 39 19.00 -2.99 -25.73
C THR A 39 19.00 -3.85 -24.47
N GLY A 40 17.83 -4.23 -23.95
CA GLY A 40 17.69 -5.18 -22.85
C GLY A 40 16.89 -4.68 -21.65
N ILE A 41 16.54 -3.40 -21.53
CA ILE A 41 15.70 -2.90 -20.43
C ILE A 41 14.31 -3.54 -20.49
N ARG A 42 13.73 -3.66 -21.67
CA ARG A 42 12.47 -4.37 -21.90
C ARG A 42 12.54 -5.81 -21.37
N GLY A 43 13.65 -6.51 -21.56
CA GLY A 43 13.86 -7.86 -21.05
C GLY A 43 13.82 -7.96 -19.52
N ILE A 44 14.18 -6.89 -18.80
CA ILE A 44 14.04 -6.83 -17.34
C ILE A 44 12.55 -6.91 -16.94
N VAL A 45 11.68 -6.23 -17.70
CA VAL A 45 10.22 -6.22 -17.44
C VAL A 45 9.58 -7.55 -17.82
N GLU A 46 9.94 -8.12 -18.97
CA GLU A 46 9.39 -9.36 -19.51
C GLU A 46 9.84 -10.61 -18.75
N ASN A 47 10.91 -10.52 -17.95
CA ASN A 47 11.45 -11.65 -17.20
C ASN A 47 10.39 -12.27 -16.27
N LYS A 48 10.16 -13.58 -16.43
CA LYS A 48 9.22 -14.32 -15.58
C LYS A 48 9.81 -14.47 -14.18
N ARG A 49 9.00 -14.12 -13.19
CA ARG A 49 9.37 -14.18 -11.77
C ARG A 49 8.55 -15.27 -11.09
N GLY A 50 9.23 -16.26 -10.53
CA GLY A 50 8.61 -17.36 -9.80
C GLY A 50 8.65 -17.13 -8.28
N ALA A 51 8.33 -18.20 -7.55
CA ALA A 51 8.29 -18.23 -6.08
C ALA A 51 9.60 -17.72 -5.42
N GLU A 52 10.75 -17.95 -6.05
CA GLU A 52 12.07 -17.52 -5.54
C GLU A 52 12.38 -16.03 -5.77
N GLY A 53 11.47 -15.27 -6.39
CA GLY A 53 11.59 -13.83 -6.52
C GLY A 53 11.40 -13.13 -5.18
N ALA A 54 11.92 -11.90 -5.07
CA ALA A 54 11.75 -11.07 -3.86
C ALA A 54 10.41 -10.35 -3.83
N ILE A 55 10.03 -9.84 -2.65
CA ILE A 55 8.95 -8.88 -2.46
C ILE A 55 9.58 -7.51 -2.27
N ALA A 56 9.34 -6.57 -3.17
CA ALA A 56 9.87 -5.22 -3.07
C ALA A 56 8.90 -4.29 -2.34
N LEU A 57 9.41 -3.59 -1.33
CA LEU A 57 8.74 -2.51 -0.61
C LEU A 57 9.35 -1.20 -1.10
N ILE A 58 8.55 -0.33 -1.70
CA ILE A 58 9.04 0.87 -2.40
C ILE A 58 8.38 2.11 -1.83
N GLY A 59 9.16 3.10 -1.42
CA GLY A 59 8.61 4.37 -0.97
C GLY A 59 9.50 5.20 -0.08
N ASP A 60 8.87 6.07 0.70
CA ASP A 60 9.58 6.89 1.68
C ASP A 60 10.36 6.00 2.66
N PRO A 61 11.63 6.35 2.98
CA PRO A 61 12.46 5.56 3.88
C PRO A 61 11.81 5.21 5.21
N ALA A 62 11.07 6.14 5.82
CA ALA A 62 10.43 5.90 7.11
C ALA A 62 9.31 4.85 6.99
N ASP A 63 8.45 4.96 5.98
CA ASP A 63 7.34 4.05 5.73
C ASP A 63 7.83 2.64 5.41
N VAL A 64 8.83 2.53 4.51
CA VAL A 64 9.44 1.26 4.12
C VAL A 64 10.13 0.59 5.30
N ALA A 65 10.81 1.35 6.18
CA ALA A 65 11.46 0.80 7.36
C ALA A 65 10.44 0.22 8.37
N VAL A 66 9.32 0.90 8.59
CA VAL A 66 8.24 0.40 9.46
C VAL A 66 7.61 -0.85 8.87
N LEU A 67 7.24 -0.81 7.60
CA LEU A 67 6.58 -1.92 6.92
C LEU A 67 7.48 -3.16 6.82
N SER A 68 8.76 -2.99 6.48
CA SER A 68 9.72 -4.11 6.39
C SER A 68 9.89 -4.83 7.73
N ARG A 69 9.93 -4.09 8.85
CA ARG A 69 9.98 -4.70 10.19
C ARG A 69 8.75 -5.57 10.44
N ARG A 70 7.55 -5.09 10.05
CA ARG A 70 6.31 -5.83 10.22
C ARG A 70 6.33 -7.13 9.42
N PHE A 71 6.77 -7.11 8.17
CA PHE A 71 6.92 -8.32 7.34
C PHE A 71 7.89 -9.36 7.92
N LEU A 72 8.92 -8.92 8.64
CA LEU A 72 9.88 -9.82 9.28
C LEU A 72 9.35 -10.51 10.54
N THR A 73 8.40 -9.92 11.23
CA THR A 73 8.00 -10.34 12.57
C THR A 73 6.54 -10.76 12.70
N GLU A 74 5.75 -10.59 11.64
CA GLU A 74 4.33 -10.96 11.68
C GLU A 74 4.16 -12.47 11.86
N ASP A 75 3.30 -12.86 12.79
CA ASP A 75 2.97 -14.24 13.14
C ASP A 75 1.49 -14.26 13.53
N ARG A 76 0.60 -14.26 12.54
CA ARG A 76 -0.86 -14.32 12.71
C ARG A 76 -1.47 -15.57 12.17
N VAL A 77 -0.75 -16.25 11.29
CA VAL A 77 -1.24 -17.38 10.53
C VAL A 77 -0.35 -18.57 10.80
N ASP A 78 -0.94 -19.73 11.03
CA ASP A 78 -0.23 -21.00 11.10
C ASP A 78 0.31 -21.35 9.70
N ASN A 79 1.62 -21.45 9.57
CA ASN A 79 2.30 -21.69 8.30
C ASN A 79 2.03 -23.08 7.72
N VAL A 80 1.48 -23.99 8.52
CA VAL A 80 1.16 -25.38 8.10
C VAL A 80 -0.27 -25.49 7.60
N ASP A 81 -1.25 -25.01 8.39
CA ASP A 81 -2.66 -25.19 8.07
C ASP A 81 -3.35 -23.93 7.54
N GLY A 82 -2.68 -22.77 7.63
CA GLY A 82 -3.16 -21.47 7.14
C GLY A 82 -4.31 -20.89 7.98
N ARG A 83 -4.51 -21.37 9.21
CA ARG A 83 -5.49 -20.78 10.12
C ARG A 83 -4.95 -19.51 10.76
N HIS A 84 -5.86 -18.60 11.11
CA HIS A 84 -5.51 -17.40 11.88
C HIS A 84 -5.16 -17.76 13.33
N LYS A 85 -3.95 -18.28 13.51
CA LYS A 85 -3.40 -18.69 14.79
C LYS A 85 -1.88 -18.61 14.72
N PRO A 86 -1.22 -17.84 15.61
CA PRO A 86 0.24 -17.80 15.69
C PRO A 86 0.82 -19.19 15.95
N ASP A 87 1.87 -19.57 15.20
CA ASP A 87 2.61 -20.83 15.36
C ASP A 87 4.06 -20.63 15.82
N SER A 88 4.44 -19.38 16.11
CA SER A 88 5.78 -18.94 16.50
C SER A 88 6.80 -18.90 15.34
N LEU A 89 6.34 -19.05 14.10
CA LEU A 89 7.12 -18.78 12.90
C LEU A 89 6.55 -17.52 12.23
N PRO A 90 7.39 -16.67 11.64
CA PRO A 90 6.87 -15.55 10.85
C PRO A 90 6.04 -16.03 9.66
N ASP A 91 4.91 -15.36 9.39
CA ASP A 91 4.00 -15.68 8.27
C ASP A 91 4.70 -15.70 6.90
N PHE A 92 5.81 -14.97 6.78
CA PHE A 92 6.59 -14.86 5.56
C PHE A 92 7.92 -15.64 5.65
N ALA A 93 7.94 -16.76 6.36
CA ALA A 93 9.12 -17.62 6.46
C ALA A 93 9.65 -17.99 5.06
N GLY A 94 10.97 -17.87 4.89
CA GLY A 94 11.67 -18.11 3.63
C GLY A 94 11.68 -16.93 2.66
N GLU A 95 10.79 -15.96 2.79
CA GLU A 95 10.71 -14.85 1.86
C GLU A 95 11.89 -13.88 1.98
N THR A 96 12.27 -13.32 0.83
CA THR A 96 13.27 -12.25 0.74
C THR A 96 12.59 -10.95 0.37
N PHE A 97 12.81 -9.91 1.18
CA PHE A 97 12.30 -8.57 0.94
C PHE A 97 13.41 -7.65 0.41
N GLN A 98 13.05 -6.80 -0.54
CA GLN A 98 13.84 -5.66 -0.97
C GLN A 98 13.19 -4.40 -0.43
N ALA A 99 13.76 -3.81 0.60
CA ALA A 99 13.33 -2.52 1.13
C ALA A 99 14.00 -1.40 0.32
N ILE A 100 13.31 -0.86 -0.67
CA ILE A 100 13.79 0.22 -1.54
C ILE A 100 13.41 1.55 -0.91
N LEU A 101 14.37 2.14 -0.23
CA LEU A 101 14.29 3.44 0.41
C LEU A 101 14.51 4.50 -0.67
N ASP A 102 13.45 5.12 -1.14
CA ASP A 102 13.55 6.13 -2.21
C ASP A 102 14.00 7.50 -1.65
N ALA A 103 15.19 7.49 -1.05
CA ALA A 103 15.76 8.65 -0.37
C ALA A 103 16.08 9.81 -1.34
N PHE A 104 16.35 9.50 -2.61
CA PHE A 104 16.64 10.51 -3.61
C PHE A 104 15.41 11.36 -3.98
N ASN A 105 14.23 10.75 -3.99
CA ASN A 105 12.99 11.39 -4.44
C ASN A 105 12.03 11.75 -3.30
N ALA A 106 12.13 11.12 -2.12
CA ALA A 106 11.25 11.42 -1.00
C ALA A 106 11.59 12.78 -0.35
N PRO A 107 10.60 13.49 0.22
CA PRO A 107 9.17 13.16 0.25
C PRO A 107 8.46 13.53 -1.06
N TYR A 108 7.62 12.64 -1.55
CA TYR A 108 6.90 12.77 -2.83
C TYR A 108 5.96 13.99 -2.92
N SER A 109 5.56 14.55 -1.79
CA SER A 109 4.74 15.79 -1.73
C SER A 109 5.44 17.00 -2.37
N HIS A 110 6.77 17.01 -2.45
CA HIS A 110 7.52 18.08 -3.12
C HIS A 110 7.16 18.20 -4.59
N PHE A 111 6.80 17.12 -5.26
CA PHE A 111 6.42 17.12 -6.68
C PHE A 111 5.01 17.66 -6.95
N LEU A 112 4.26 18.02 -5.90
CA LEU A 112 2.94 18.65 -6.02
C LEU A 112 2.98 20.18 -5.83
N GLY A 113 4.16 20.75 -5.59
CA GLY A 113 4.35 22.19 -5.41
C GLY A 113 4.19 22.98 -6.72
N GLU A 114 4.10 24.31 -6.58
CA GLU A 114 4.05 25.22 -7.74
C GLU A 114 5.28 25.02 -8.63
N GLY A 115 5.07 24.89 -9.93
CA GLY A 115 6.13 24.70 -10.93
C GLY A 115 6.64 23.27 -11.05
N CYS A 116 6.17 22.32 -10.24
CA CYS A 116 6.50 20.90 -10.36
C CYS A 116 5.53 20.18 -11.29
N SER A 117 6.01 19.11 -11.92
CA SER A 117 5.18 18.24 -12.75
C SER A 117 4.89 16.91 -12.06
N THR A 118 3.63 16.50 -12.06
CA THR A 118 3.25 15.15 -11.63
C THR A 118 3.83 14.06 -12.53
N ASP A 119 4.33 14.40 -13.72
CA ASP A 119 5.03 13.46 -14.60
C ASP A 119 6.32 12.94 -13.97
N SER A 120 6.98 13.74 -13.11
CA SER A 120 8.13 13.26 -12.33
C SER A 120 7.75 12.10 -11.40
N LEU A 121 6.59 12.15 -10.74
CA LEU A 121 6.12 11.02 -9.92
C LEU A 121 5.82 9.77 -10.75
N ARG A 122 5.38 9.94 -11.98
CA ARG A 122 5.14 8.85 -12.93
C ARG A 122 6.46 8.17 -13.33
N GLU A 123 7.47 8.98 -13.69
CA GLU A 123 8.80 8.49 -14.02
C GLU A 123 9.50 7.82 -12.85
N ILE A 124 9.42 8.40 -11.65
CA ILE A 124 9.95 7.83 -10.41
C ILE A 124 9.34 6.46 -10.14
N ALA A 125 8.02 6.29 -10.27
CA ALA A 125 7.37 5.01 -10.03
C ALA A 125 7.85 3.94 -11.01
N VAL A 126 7.99 4.27 -12.30
CA VAL A 126 8.50 3.35 -13.33
C VAL A 126 9.97 3.00 -13.08
N THR A 127 10.81 3.99 -12.75
CA THR A 127 12.24 3.79 -12.46
C THR A 127 12.43 2.89 -11.23
N ASN A 128 11.66 3.12 -10.18
CA ASN A 128 11.68 2.27 -8.98
C ASN A 128 11.23 0.84 -9.28
N ALA A 129 10.22 0.64 -10.13
CA ALA A 129 9.80 -0.68 -10.59
C ALA A 129 10.93 -1.39 -11.37
N LEU A 130 11.53 -0.71 -12.33
CA LEU A 130 12.67 -1.25 -13.08
C LEU A 130 13.81 -1.65 -12.16
N SER A 131 14.16 -0.78 -11.20
CA SER A 131 15.19 -1.05 -10.21
C SER A 131 14.86 -2.25 -9.33
N ALA A 132 13.60 -2.47 -8.97
CA ALA A 132 13.16 -3.65 -8.22
C ALA A 132 13.25 -4.94 -9.05
N TRP A 133 12.97 -4.86 -10.34
CA TRP A 133 13.01 -5.99 -11.28
C TRP A 133 14.43 -6.31 -11.78
N ASP A 134 15.31 -5.32 -11.89
CA ASP A 134 16.71 -5.58 -12.23
C ASP A 134 17.36 -6.48 -11.16
N THR A 135 18.26 -7.35 -11.60
CA THR A 135 19.04 -8.24 -10.74
C THR A 135 20.34 -7.63 -10.26
N THR A 136 20.60 -6.36 -10.60
CA THR A 136 21.82 -5.62 -10.25
C THR A 136 21.52 -4.58 -9.16
N SER A 137 22.43 -4.47 -8.21
CA SER A 137 22.54 -3.37 -7.25
C SER A 137 24.02 -3.00 -7.07
N PHE A 138 24.28 -2.00 -6.26
CA PHE A 138 25.64 -1.51 -6.03
C PHE A 138 26.00 -1.55 -4.54
N ARG A 139 27.28 -1.61 -4.23
CA ARG A 139 27.80 -1.64 -2.86
C ARG A 139 28.06 -0.23 -2.35
N ALA A 140 27.50 0.12 -1.20
CA ALA A 140 27.69 1.43 -0.57
C ALA A 140 29.16 1.75 -0.27
N SER A 141 29.93 0.78 0.23
CA SER A 141 31.34 0.97 0.61
C SER A 141 32.28 1.32 -0.55
N THR A 142 31.82 1.19 -1.80
CA THR A 142 32.58 1.51 -3.01
C THR A 142 32.08 2.75 -3.74
N GLY A 143 31.22 3.55 -3.10
CA GLY A 143 30.60 4.71 -3.74
C GLY A 143 29.71 4.30 -4.94
N GLY A 144 29.06 3.14 -4.88
CA GLY A 144 28.18 2.65 -5.96
C GLY A 144 28.91 2.09 -7.19
N ARG A 145 30.22 1.76 -7.09
CA ARG A 145 30.99 1.24 -8.23
C ARG A 145 30.98 -0.28 -8.35
N ALA A 146 30.94 -1.00 -7.23
CA ALA A 146 30.93 -2.47 -7.26
C ALA A 146 29.52 -3.00 -7.38
N LYS A 147 29.27 -3.74 -8.48
CA LYS A 147 27.99 -4.41 -8.76
C LYS A 147 27.79 -5.60 -7.82
N LEU A 148 26.56 -5.73 -7.34
CA LEU A 148 26.08 -6.86 -6.55
C LEU A 148 24.90 -7.50 -7.29
N ARG A 149 24.64 -8.78 -7.00
CA ARG A 149 23.45 -9.46 -7.49
C ARG A 149 22.36 -9.45 -6.41
N LYS A 150 21.13 -9.20 -6.86
CA LYS A 150 19.93 -9.32 -6.04
C LYS A 150 18.84 -10.13 -6.78
N ALA A 151 17.86 -10.65 -6.06
CA ALA A 151 16.70 -11.29 -6.69
C ALA A 151 15.87 -10.26 -7.44
N SER A 152 15.20 -10.64 -8.52
CA SER A 152 14.17 -9.82 -9.16
C SER A 152 12.88 -9.88 -8.34
N ALA A 153 12.14 -8.78 -8.25
CA ALA A 153 10.92 -8.72 -7.44
C ALA A 153 9.73 -9.40 -8.14
N LYS A 154 9.06 -10.35 -7.45
CA LYS A 154 7.81 -11.00 -7.88
C LYS A 154 6.55 -10.21 -7.54
N ILE A 155 6.63 -9.37 -6.49
CA ILE A 155 5.57 -8.46 -6.04
C ILE A 155 6.20 -7.10 -5.78
N LEU A 156 5.54 -6.03 -6.21
CA LEU A 156 5.89 -4.65 -5.85
C LEU A 156 4.83 -4.09 -4.92
N ILE A 157 5.25 -3.59 -3.77
CA ILE A 157 4.40 -2.91 -2.79
C ILE A 157 4.83 -1.45 -2.74
N TYR A 158 4.03 -0.57 -3.30
CA TYR A 158 4.22 0.88 -3.19
C TYR A 158 3.61 1.36 -1.88
N THR A 159 4.41 1.97 -1.00
CA THR A 159 3.91 2.39 0.31
C THR A 159 3.17 3.73 0.28
N SER A 160 3.38 4.54 -0.74
CA SER A 160 2.83 5.90 -0.84
C SER A 160 1.52 5.97 -1.62
N SER A 161 0.51 6.63 -1.03
CA SER A 161 -0.73 6.98 -1.72
C SER A 161 -0.50 7.92 -2.90
N LEU A 162 0.53 8.79 -2.85
CA LEU A 162 0.91 9.67 -3.95
C LEU A 162 1.46 8.88 -5.15
N GLN A 163 2.35 7.93 -4.93
CA GLN A 163 2.85 7.06 -5.99
C GLN A 163 1.73 6.22 -6.62
N LYS A 164 0.78 5.75 -5.80
CA LYS A 164 -0.41 5.05 -6.31
C LYS A 164 -1.22 5.91 -7.28
N GLU A 165 -1.53 7.14 -6.92
CA GLU A 165 -2.38 8.00 -7.75
C GLU A 165 -1.67 8.45 -9.03
N PHE A 166 -0.40 8.84 -8.91
CA PHE A 166 0.30 9.45 -10.03
C PHE A 166 1.15 8.48 -10.86
N GLY A 167 1.74 7.45 -10.26
CA GLY A 167 2.74 6.63 -10.94
C GLY A 167 2.32 5.19 -11.24
N LEU A 168 1.48 4.57 -10.41
CA LEU A 168 1.22 3.13 -10.51
C LEU A 168 0.52 2.72 -11.82
N PHE A 169 -0.26 3.64 -12.40
CA PHE A 169 -0.88 3.44 -13.71
C PHE A 169 0.16 3.22 -14.82
N ASP A 170 1.28 3.96 -14.81
CA ASP A 170 2.32 3.83 -15.81
C ASP A 170 3.11 2.53 -15.66
N VAL A 171 3.32 2.06 -14.43
CA VAL A 171 3.91 0.74 -14.15
C VAL A 171 3.00 -0.38 -14.65
N ASP A 172 1.70 -0.30 -14.39
CA ASP A 172 0.72 -1.27 -14.91
C ASP A 172 0.65 -1.25 -16.43
N THR A 173 0.64 -0.05 -17.05
CA THR A 173 0.68 0.12 -18.49
C THR A 173 1.94 -0.51 -19.10
N LEU A 174 3.10 -0.33 -18.48
CA LEU A 174 4.36 -0.94 -18.91
C LEU A 174 4.27 -2.48 -18.88
N LEU A 175 3.74 -3.06 -17.80
CA LEU A 175 3.52 -4.51 -17.70
C LEU A 175 2.59 -5.01 -18.82
N GLN A 176 1.47 -4.31 -19.06
CA GLN A 176 0.51 -4.69 -20.09
C GLN A 176 1.11 -4.63 -21.50
N LEU A 177 1.86 -3.57 -21.83
CA LEU A 177 2.44 -3.38 -23.15
C LEU A 177 3.61 -4.33 -23.45
N THR A 178 4.32 -4.77 -22.41
CA THR A 178 5.46 -5.69 -22.56
C THR A 178 5.08 -7.16 -22.34
N GLY A 179 3.90 -7.44 -21.77
CA GLY A 179 3.53 -8.79 -21.35
C GLY A 179 4.24 -9.23 -20.05
N GLY A 180 4.85 -8.30 -19.32
CA GLY A 180 5.49 -8.56 -18.04
C GLY A 180 4.47 -9.01 -16.99
N GLN A 181 4.91 -9.89 -16.09
CA GLN A 181 4.06 -10.44 -15.02
C GLN A 181 4.62 -10.03 -13.66
N CYS A 182 3.91 -9.16 -12.96
CA CYS A 182 4.20 -8.77 -11.58
C CYS A 182 2.93 -8.23 -10.93
N THR A 183 2.70 -8.56 -9.67
CA THR A 183 1.56 -7.99 -8.94
C THR A 183 1.98 -6.70 -8.25
N LEU A 184 1.11 -5.70 -8.38
CA LEU A 184 1.28 -4.38 -7.78
C LEU A 184 0.30 -4.23 -6.61
N LEU A 185 0.81 -3.94 -5.43
CA LEU A 185 0.02 -3.64 -4.24
C LEU A 185 0.27 -2.21 -3.76
N ASN A 186 -0.73 -1.61 -3.16
CA ASN A 186 -0.65 -0.28 -2.58
C ASN A 186 -1.67 -0.12 -1.43
N PRO A 187 -1.45 0.80 -0.47
CA PRO A 187 -2.31 0.93 0.70
C PRO A 187 -3.74 1.35 0.36
N VAL A 188 -3.93 2.19 -0.64
CA VAL A 188 -5.26 2.75 -0.97
C VAL A 188 -6.21 1.64 -1.43
N ASP A 189 -5.76 0.83 -2.40
CA ASP A 189 -6.61 -0.19 -3.00
C ASP A 189 -6.90 -1.33 -2.01
N VAL A 190 -5.88 -1.79 -1.25
CA VAL A 190 -6.08 -2.87 -0.26
C VAL A 190 -6.98 -2.43 0.90
N LEU A 191 -6.82 -1.20 1.39
CA LEU A 191 -7.65 -0.67 2.47
C LEU A 191 -9.10 -0.46 2.02
N LEU A 192 -9.33 0.09 0.83
CA LEU A 192 -10.68 0.26 0.29
C LEU A 192 -11.37 -1.08 0.04
N GLN A 193 -10.62 -2.09 -0.42
CA GLN A 193 -11.16 -3.43 -0.59
C GLN A 193 -11.58 -4.03 0.76
N LYS A 194 -10.75 -3.89 1.80
CA LYS A 194 -11.03 -4.40 3.15
C LYS A 194 -12.23 -3.70 3.79
N VAL A 195 -12.26 -2.39 3.76
CA VAL A 195 -13.38 -1.59 4.29
C VAL A 195 -14.70 -1.94 3.59
N LYS A 196 -14.65 -2.18 2.26
CA LYS A 196 -15.80 -2.63 1.50
C LYS A 196 -16.26 -4.03 1.90
N ALA A 197 -15.33 -4.96 2.07
CA ALA A 197 -15.63 -6.34 2.49
C ALA A 197 -16.28 -6.38 3.88
N ASP A 198 -15.83 -5.52 4.78
CA ASP A 198 -16.36 -5.39 6.14
C ASP A 198 -17.69 -4.61 6.21
N GLY A 199 -18.18 -4.07 5.10
CA GLY A 199 -19.49 -3.41 4.98
C GLY A 199 -19.57 -2.02 5.61
N ALA A 200 -18.46 -1.35 5.90
CA ALA A 200 -18.47 0.01 6.44
C ALA A 200 -19.03 1.01 5.41
N ARG A 201 -19.88 1.92 5.88
CA ARG A 201 -20.59 2.89 5.03
C ARG A 201 -20.08 4.31 5.20
N ASN A 202 -19.83 4.72 6.42
CA ASN A 202 -19.37 6.07 6.75
C ASN A 202 -17.91 6.02 7.17
N ILE A 203 -17.03 6.50 6.30
CA ILE A 203 -15.59 6.29 6.39
C ILE A 203 -14.90 7.63 6.53
N ALA A 204 -14.10 7.79 7.57
CA ALA A 204 -13.11 8.85 7.67
C ALA A 204 -11.74 8.33 7.24
N VAL A 205 -10.97 9.17 6.57
CA VAL A 205 -9.55 8.93 6.27
C VAL A 205 -8.74 9.99 6.97
N TRP A 206 -7.81 9.56 7.79
CA TRP A 206 -6.79 10.44 8.36
C TRP A 206 -5.56 10.41 7.45
N ALA A 207 -5.37 11.47 6.68
CA ALA A 207 -4.34 11.56 5.66
C ALA A 207 -3.48 12.82 5.78
N PRO A 208 -2.24 12.82 5.25
CA PRO A 208 -1.46 14.02 5.05
C PRO A 208 -2.16 15.04 4.14
N GLN A 209 -1.85 16.33 4.33
CA GLN A 209 -2.49 17.41 3.56
C GLN A 209 -2.31 17.23 2.04
N ALA A 210 -1.13 16.85 1.58
CA ALA A 210 -0.85 16.62 0.16
C ALA A 210 -1.74 15.53 -0.46
N VAL A 211 -2.06 14.47 0.29
CA VAL A 211 -2.96 13.39 -0.13
C VAL A 211 -4.40 13.88 -0.22
N LYS A 212 -4.84 14.68 0.76
CA LYS A 212 -6.16 15.31 0.78
C LYS A 212 -6.32 16.27 -0.38
N ASP A 213 -5.37 17.16 -0.62
CA ASP A 213 -5.41 18.15 -1.71
C ASP A 213 -5.43 17.47 -3.09
N ALA A 214 -4.69 16.38 -3.24
CA ALA A 214 -4.72 15.56 -4.44
C ALA A 214 -6.00 14.72 -4.59
N ARG A 215 -6.88 14.67 -3.56
CA ARG A 215 -8.15 13.95 -3.53
C ARG A 215 -8.01 12.47 -3.89
N ILE A 216 -6.96 11.83 -3.39
CA ILE A 216 -6.59 10.47 -3.78
C ILE A 216 -7.65 9.46 -3.35
N TRP A 217 -8.08 9.55 -2.10
CA TRP A 217 -9.05 8.63 -1.51
C TRP A 217 -10.44 8.78 -2.13
N GLU A 218 -10.90 10.02 -2.36
CA GLU A 218 -12.18 10.27 -3.00
C GLU A 218 -12.20 9.77 -4.46
N LYS A 219 -11.10 9.95 -5.19
CA LYS A 219 -10.96 9.44 -6.56
C LYS A 219 -10.98 7.91 -6.60
N ALA A 220 -10.26 7.25 -5.67
CA ALA A 220 -10.19 5.80 -5.60
C ALA A 220 -11.52 5.18 -5.11
N PHE A 221 -12.17 5.82 -4.13
CA PHE A 221 -13.46 5.39 -3.60
C PHE A 221 -14.58 5.54 -4.64
N GLY A 222 -14.54 6.61 -5.44
CA GLY A 222 -15.55 6.93 -6.43
C GLY A 222 -16.90 7.34 -5.82
N ARG A 223 -17.94 7.42 -6.66
CA ARG A 223 -19.31 7.71 -6.19
C ARG A 223 -20.01 6.41 -5.82
N ARG A 224 -20.48 6.34 -4.59
CA ARG A 224 -21.28 5.23 -4.08
C ARG A 224 -22.56 5.79 -3.48
N ALA A 225 -23.69 5.17 -3.79
CA ALA A 225 -24.99 5.62 -3.28
C ALA A 225 -25.21 5.22 -1.81
N ASP A 226 -24.50 4.18 -1.35
CA ASP A 226 -24.70 3.51 -0.06
C ASP A 226 -23.59 3.80 0.96
N ALA A 227 -22.57 4.58 0.58
CA ALA A 227 -21.44 4.85 1.45
C ALA A 227 -20.84 6.23 1.21
N THR A 228 -20.29 6.83 2.26
CA THR A 228 -19.60 8.12 2.24
C THR A 228 -18.15 7.96 2.66
N LEU A 229 -17.27 8.77 2.08
CA LEU A 229 -15.86 8.86 2.49
C LEU A 229 -15.49 10.35 2.61
N SER A 230 -14.85 10.70 3.72
CA SER A 230 -14.32 12.03 3.95
C SER A 230 -12.86 11.98 4.39
N VAL A 231 -12.06 12.91 3.91
CA VAL A 231 -10.62 12.96 4.20
C VAL A 231 -10.32 14.11 5.14
N HIS A 232 -9.64 13.82 6.22
CA HIS A 232 -9.30 14.75 7.29
C HIS A 232 -7.78 14.80 7.51
N THR A 233 -7.26 16.00 7.66
CA THR A 233 -5.88 16.22 8.05
C THR A 233 -5.89 16.96 9.38
N PRO A 234 -5.50 16.31 10.49
CA PRO A 234 -5.46 16.97 11.78
C PRO A 234 -4.35 18.01 11.83
N ALA A 235 -4.56 19.04 12.65
CA ALA A 235 -3.52 20.01 12.95
C ALA A 235 -2.27 19.32 13.51
N PRO A 236 -1.07 19.84 13.21
CA PRO A 236 0.16 19.29 13.78
C PRO A 236 0.11 19.34 15.31
N ALA A 237 0.27 18.18 15.94
CA ALA A 237 0.37 18.04 17.37
C ALA A 237 1.32 16.88 17.70
N VAL A 238 2.03 16.98 18.81
CA VAL A 238 2.97 15.95 19.26
C VAL A 238 2.23 14.69 19.70
N ASP A 239 1.09 14.87 20.38
CA ASP A 239 0.29 13.76 20.89
C ASP A 239 -0.71 13.25 19.83
N ILE A 240 -0.57 11.98 19.48
CA ILE A 240 -1.45 11.29 18.54
C ILE A 240 -2.92 11.27 18.99
N ARG A 241 -3.20 11.29 20.28
CA ARG A 241 -4.57 11.33 20.83
C ARG A 241 -5.25 12.66 20.49
N ASN A 242 -4.53 13.77 20.63
CA ASN A 242 -5.03 15.09 20.28
C ASN A 242 -5.26 15.20 18.75
N ARG A 243 -4.37 14.63 17.94
CA ARG A 243 -4.57 14.54 16.49
C ARG A 243 -5.79 13.71 16.14
N PHE A 244 -6.01 12.59 16.82
CA PHE A 244 -7.21 11.77 16.62
C PHE A 244 -8.49 12.52 17.00
N ARG A 245 -8.52 13.20 18.13
CA ARG A 245 -9.67 14.05 18.53
C ARG A 245 -9.94 15.14 17.50
N ASP A 246 -8.91 15.73 16.92
CA ASP A 246 -9.07 16.72 15.86
C ASP A 246 -9.70 16.13 14.60
N VAL A 247 -9.33 14.90 14.21
CA VAL A 247 -10.03 14.17 13.13
C VAL A 247 -11.50 13.97 13.46
N LEU A 248 -11.83 13.60 14.70
CA LEU A 248 -13.23 13.43 15.12
C LEU A 248 -14.02 14.74 15.09
N ARG A 249 -13.43 15.87 15.52
CA ARG A 249 -14.07 17.20 15.42
C ARG A 249 -14.35 17.57 13.96
N GLN A 250 -13.38 17.36 13.07
CA GLN A 250 -13.56 17.61 11.65
C GLN A 250 -14.66 16.71 11.06
N TYR A 251 -14.70 15.44 11.45
CA TYR A 251 -15.72 14.50 10.98
C TYR A 251 -17.12 14.82 11.51
N GLN A 252 -17.24 15.29 12.75
CA GLN A 252 -18.53 15.61 13.41
C GLN A 252 -19.39 16.58 12.59
N VAL A 253 -18.76 17.44 11.78
CA VAL A 253 -19.47 18.36 10.88
C VAL A 253 -20.34 17.64 9.85
N THR A 254 -20.07 16.38 9.55
CA THR A 254 -20.86 15.57 8.62
C THR A 254 -22.25 15.20 9.17
N GLY A 255 -22.40 15.18 10.49
CA GLY A 255 -23.62 14.73 11.17
C GLY A 255 -23.92 13.24 11.00
N LEU A 256 -22.99 12.45 10.47
CA LEU A 256 -23.15 11.02 10.22
C LEU A 256 -22.45 10.18 11.30
N PRO A 257 -22.96 8.96 11.60
CA PRO A 257 -22.21 8.01 12.41
C PRO A 257 -20.90 7.63 11.70
N LEU A 258 -19.84 7.37 12.45
CA LEU A 258 -18.55 6.96 11.91
C LEU A 258 -18.36 5.45 12.08
N ASP A 259 -18.27 4.72 10.97
CA ASP A 259 -18.13 3.26 10.97
C ASP A 259 -16.66 2.84 10.90
N ALA A 260 -15.84 3.61 10.19
CA ALA A 260 -14.46 3.24 9.93
C ALA A 260 -13.53 4.46 9.90
N LEU A 261 -12.33 4.30 10.45
CA LEU A 261 -11.21 5.20 10.28
C LEU A 261 -10.08 4.49 9.53
N ILE A 262 -9.72 5.04 8.39
CA ILE A 262 -8.53 4.61 7.64
C ILE A 262 -7.37 5.53 8.05
N LEU A 263 -6.23 4.95 8.39
CA LEU A 263 -4.98 5.64 8.62
C LEU A 263 -4.16 5.64 7.31
N ASP A 264 -3.81 6.82 6.80
CA ASP A 264 -2.94 6.95 5.62
C ASP A 264 -1.52 7.35 6.08
N GLY A 265 -0.84 6.40 6.69
CA GLY A 265 0.50 6.53 7.23
C GLY A 265 0.87 5.34 8.11
N TYR A 266 2.16 5.07 8.24
CA TYR A 266 2.68 3.91 8.96
C TYR A 266 3.20 4.24 10.36
N ASP A 267 3.36 5.53 10.69
CA ASP A 267 3.90 6.05 11.95
C ASP A 267 2.85 6.22 13.04
N MET A 268 1.59 5.89 12.75
CA MET A 268 0.48 6.07 13.68
C MET A 268 0.36 4.90 14.65
N ASP A 269 0.53 5.16 15.94
CA ASP A 269 0.33 4.16 17.00
C ASP A 269 -1.17 3.89 17.21
N GLU A 270 -1.65 2.84 16.56
CA GLU A 270 -3.04 2.40 16.65
C GLU A 270 -3.46 2.06 18.08
N ASN A 271 -2.54 1.57 18.92
CA ASN A 271 -2.87 1.23 20.30
C ASN A 271 -3.22 2.46 21.13
N LEU A 272 -2.52 3.58 20.89
CA LEU A 272 -2.86 4.86 21.52
C LEU A 272 -4.21 5.38 21.04
N ILE A 273 -4.54 5.25 19.75
CA ILE A 273 -5.85 5.61 19.21
C ILE A 273 -6.95 4.74 19.84
N ARG A 274 -6.74 3.42 19.92
CA ARG A 274 -7.68 2.49 20.57
C ARG A 274 -7.86 2.77 22.07
N ALA A 275 -6.79 3.17 22.75
CA ALA A 275 -6.89 3.59 24.15
C ALA A 275 -7.73 4.86 24.29
N GLU A 276 -7.56 5.82 23.38
CA GLU A 276 -8.35 7.06 23.37
C GLU A 276 -9.84 6.79 23.11
N ILE A 277 -10.16 5.90 22.16
CA ILE A 277 -11.56 5.47 21.92
C ILE A 277 -12.20 4.88 23.19
N ARG A 278 -11.44 4.10 23.95
CA ARG A 278 -11.96 3.57 25.23
C ARG A 278 -12.31 4.68 26.22
N LEU A 279 -11.47 5.73 26.32
CA LEU A 279 -11.73 6.89 27.16
C LEU A 279 -12.95 7.68 26.66
N ILE A 280 -13.07 7.93 25.38
CA ILE A 280 -14.23 8.59 24.76
C ILE A 280 -15.51 7.83 25.08
N ARG A 281 -15.53 6.50 24.98
CA ARG A 281 -16.69 5.67 25.30
C ARG A 281 -17.07 5.65 26.77
N LEU A 282 -16.20 6.06 27.67
CA LEU A 282 -16.52 6.28 29.08
C LEU A 282 -17.30 7.59 29.31
N GLY A 283 -17.27 8.54 28.37
CA GLY A 283 -18.09 9.76 28.41
C GLY A 283 -17.72 10.73 29.52
N GLY A 284 -16.40 10.91 29.78
CA GLY A 284 -15.91 11.76 30.88
C GLY A 284 -16.19 13.25 30.72
N THR A 285 -16.40 13.72 29.48
CA THR A 285 -16.71 15.11 29.13
C THR A 285 -17.83 15.17 28.14
N ASP A 286 -18.45 16.36 27.95
CA ASP A 286 -19.48 16.57 26.91
C ASP A 286 -18.96 16.24 25.50
N GLU A 287 -17.68 16.54 25.22
CA GLU A 287 -17.02 16.20 23.96
C GLU A 287 -16.89 14.67 23.81
N ASP A 288 -16.52 13.95 24.87
CA ASP A 288 -16.45 12.49 24.85
C ASP A 288 -17.81 11.84 24.59
N GLN A 289 -18.87 12.38 25.18
CA GLN A 289 -20.23 11.90 24.94
C GLN A 289 -20.62 12.09 23.47
N ALA A 290 -20.38 13.29 22.90
CA ALA A 290 -20.70 13.58 21.51
C ALA A 290 -19.89 12.69 20.54
N PHE A 291 -18.60 12.45 20.81
CA PHE A 291 -17.80 11.53 20.01
C PHE A 291 -18.25 10.07 20.21
N GLY A 292 -18.60 9.68 21.42
CA GLY A 292 -19.08 8.33 21.73
C GLY A 292 -20.37 7.99 20.98
N GLU A 293 -21.30 8.95 20.88
CA GLU A 293 -22.54 8.83 20.10
C GLU A 293 -22.28 8.77 18.58
N MET A 294 -21.27 9.50 18.09
CA MET A 294 -20.87 9.48 16.70
C MET A 294 -20.17 8.18 16.28
N LEU A 295 -19.35 7.59 17.15
CA LEU A 295 -18.66 6.33 16.85
C LEU A 295 -19.65 5.16 16.83
N SER A 296 -19.82 4.51 15.68
CA SER A 296 -20.68 3.33 15.58
C SER A 296 -20.26 2.24 16.55
N LYS A 297 -21.20 1.34 16.91
CA LYS A 297 -20.92 0.23 17.83
C LYS A 297 -19.77 -0.66 17.32
N ASP A 298 -19.75 -0.88 16.01
CA ASP A 298 -18.79 -1.73 15.30
C ASP A 298 -17.68 -0.92 14.65
N PHE A 299 -17.40 0.29 15.17
CA PHE A 299 -16.33 1.16 14.67
C PHE A 299 -14.99 0.44 14.60
N ARG A 300 -14.31 0.57 13.46
CA ARG A 300 -13.02 -0.09 13.19
C ARG A 300 -11.96 0.91 12.72
N ILE A 301 -10.72 0.58 13.04
CA ILE A 301 -9.53 1.27 12.52
C ILE A 301 -8.89 0.34 11.50
N TYR A 302 -8.48 0.92 10.38
CA TYR A 302 -7.78 0.22 9.31
C TYR A 302 -6.39 0.82 9.14
N ASN A 303 -5.40 -0.02 9.35
CA ASN A 303 -3.98 0.32 9.26
C ASN A 303 -3.40 -0.20 7.94
N PRO A 304 -2.61 0.61 7.19
CA PRO A 304 -2.06 0.20 5.90
C PRO A 304 -1.07 -0.96 6.01
N ALA A 305 -0.29 -1.04 7.09
CA ALA A 305 0.64 -2.15 7.27
C ALA A 305 -0.11 -3.48 7.41
N ASP A 306 -1.14 -3.53 8.26
CA ASP A 306 -1.94 -4.74 8.46
C ASP A 306 -2.64 -5.19 7.18
N ALA A 307 -3.22 -4.25 6.44
CA ALA A 307 -3.91 -4.55 5.19
C ALA A 307 -2.95 -5.06 4.10
N LEU A 308 -1.75 -4.48 4.00
CA LEU A 308 -0.73 -4.93 3.04
C LEU A 308 -0.17 -6.29 3.41
N LEU A 309 0.10 -6.57 4.69
CA LEU A 309 0.54 -7.88 5.17
C LEU A 309 -0.48 -8.97 4.81
N GLU A 310 -1.74 -8.77 5.18
CA GLU A 310 -2.83 -9.70 4.88
C GLU A 310 -2.99 -9.93 3.38
N SER A 311 -3.07 -8.84 2.59
CA SER A 311 -3.22 -8.95 1.14
C SER A 311 -2.02 -9.60 0.46
N THR A 312 -0.80 -9.39 0.96
CA THR A 312 0.41 -10.03 0.43
C THR A 312 0.40 -11.53 0.74
N TYR A 313 0.04 -11.91 1.97
CA TYR A 313 -0.06 -13.31 2.37
C TYR A 313 -1.10 -14.06 1.53
N GLU A 314 -2.30 -13.50 1.39
CA GLU A 314 -3.37 -14.07 0.57
C GLU A 314 -2.96 -14.21 -0.90
N LEU A 315 -2.28 -13.18 -1.45
CA LEU A 315 -1.77 -13.21 -2.82
C LEU A 315 -0.75 -14.33 -3.01
N LEU A 316 0.26 -14.43 -2.14
CA LEU A 316 1.28 -15.49 -2.20
C LEU A 316 0.65 -16.88 -2.15
N ARG A 317 -0.35 -17.06 -1.29
CA ARG A 317 -1.09 -18.33 -1.17
C ARG A 317 -1.92 -18.62 -2.41
N LYS A 318 -2.71 -17.67 -2.87
CA LYS A 318 -3.62 -17.83 -4.02
C LYS A 318 -2.87 -18.14 -5.32
N GLU A 319 -1.78 -17.43 -5.56
CA GLU A 319 -0.98 -17.54 -6.79
C GLU A 319 0.14 -18.60 -6.68
N ASN A 320 0.21 -19.32 -5.53
CA ASN A 320 1.27 -20.30 -5.23
C ASN A 320 2.69 -19.71 -5.41
N LEU A 321 2.90 -18.51 -4.86
CA LEU A 321 4.13 -17.75 -4.98
C LEU A 321 5.00 -17.77 -3.72
N PHE A 322 4.62 -18.51 -2.67
CA PHE A 322 5.52 -18.71 -1.53
C PHE A 322 6.79 -19.41 -1.96
N THR A 323 7.91 -18.93 -1.44
CA THR A 323 9.20 -19.61 -1.63
C THR A 323 9.17 -21.02 -1.04
N HIS A 324 9.96 -21.93 -1.63
CA HIS A 324 10.15 -23.28 -1.09
C HIS A 324 11.29 -23.35 -0.06
N GLN A 325 11.91 -22.22 0.27
CA GLN A 325 12.99 -22.17 1.24
C GLN A 325 12.46 -22.22 2.67
N ILE A 326 13.01 -23.09 3.50
CA ILE A 326 12.71 -23.15 4.94
C ILE A 326 13.79 -22.31 5.65
N ALA A 327 13.51 -21.02 5.79
CA ALA A 327 14.41 -20.06 6.42
C ALA A 327 13.62 -18.95 7.11
N TRP A 328 14.28 -18.16 7.95
CA TRP A 328 13.69 -16.93 8.46
C TRP A 328 13.59 -15.91 7.32
N PRO A 329 12.54 -15.05 7.34
CA PRO A 329 12.42 -13.99 6.35
C PRO A 329 13.63 -13.05 6.44
N GLN A 330 14.07 -12.54 5.29
CA GLN A 330 15.20 -11.65 5.19
C GLN A 330 14.80 -10.35 4.51
N VAL A 331 15.42 -9.25 4.94
CA VAL A 331 15.29 -7.98 4.24
C VAL A 331 16.66 -7.46 3.84
N LYS A 332 16.77 -6.95 2.63
CA LYS A 332 17.91 -6.17 2.14
C LYS A 332 17.43 -4.74 1.90
N TYR A 333 18.16 -3.79 2.47
CA TYR A 333 17.86 -2.38 2.34
C TYR A 333 18.68 -1.77 1.21
N PHE A 334 18.01 -1.09 0.32
CA PHE A 334 18.59 -0.37 -0.80
C PHE A 334 18.16 1.09 -0.74
N GLU A 335 19.07 2.01 -0.95
CA GLU A 335 18.76 3.42 -1.18
C GLU A 335 18.87 3.75 -2.65
N THR A 336 17.96 4.60 -3.13
CA THR A 336 18.11 5.26 -4.43
C THR A 336 19.15 6.37 -4.30
N GLN A 337 20.16 6.33 -5.15
CA GLN A 337 21.24 7.33 -5.19
C GLN A 337 21.57 7.66 -6.64
N GLU A 338 21.95 8.90 -6.91
CA GLU A 338 22.47 9.29 -8.21
C GLU A 338 23.94 8.87 -8.32
N ASN A 339 24.31 8.23 -9.43
CA ASN A 339 25.69 7.86 -9.73
C ASN A 339 26.44 8.99 -10.45
N GLU A 340 27.73 8.81 -10.74
CA GLU A 340 28.57 9.79 -11.43
C GLU A 340 28.08 10.09 -12.88
N ALA A 341 27.24 9.25 -13.47
CA ALA A 341 26.65 9.43 -14.79
C ALA A 341 25.29 10.13 -14.75
N GLY A 342 24.78 10.52 -13.57
CA GLY A 342 23.47 11.11 -13.41
C GLY A 342 22.31 10.11 -13.43
N GLU A 343 22.60 8.81 -13.28
CA GLU A 343 21.58 7.76 -13.26
C GLU A 343 21.20 7.40 -11.83
N VAL A 344 19.92 7.20 -11.56
CA VAL A 344 19.44 6.71 -10.26
C VAL A 344 19.64 5.20 -10.17
N VAL A 345 20.43 4.78 -9.20
CA VAL A 345 20.80 3.38 -8.97
C VAL A 345 20.44 2.94 -7.56
N LEU A 346 20.28 1.62 -7.36
CA LEU A 346 20.08 1.04 -6.03
C LEU A 346 21.41 0.69 -5.38
N VAL A 347 21.67 1.30 -4.24
CA VAL A 347 22.86 1.04 -3.42
C VAL A 347 22.43 0.23 -2.19
N GLU A 348 23.02 -0.97 -2.00
CA GLU A 348 22.77 -1.81 -0.83
C GLU A 348 23.41 -1.19 0.40
N VAL A 349 22.60 -0.74 1.36
CA VAL A 349 23.02 -0.05 2.58
C VAL A 349 22.99 -0.93 3.81
N GLY A 350 22.33 -2.08 3.76
CA GLY A 350 22.29 -3.03 4.85
C GLY A 350 21.42 -4.25 4.60
N SER A 351 21.46 -5.16 5.54
CA SER A 351 20.55 -6.29 5.59
C SER A 351 20.12 -6.56 7.03
N ASN A 352 18.87 -7.01 7.20
CA ASN A 352 18.37 -7.41 8.50
C ASN A 352 17.67 -8.77 8.35
N TYR A 353 17.86 -9.64 9.32
CA TYR A 353 17.12 -10.89 9.46
C TYR A 353 16.83 -11.14 10.92
N VAL A 354 15.66 -11.65 11.23
CA VAL A 354 15.27 -11.99 12.59
C VAL A 354 15.72 -13.41 12.87
N LYS A 355 16.65 -13.56 13.82
CA LYS A 355 16.97 -14.85 14.42
C LYS A 355 16.16 -14.98 15.70
N LYS A 356 15.34 -16.01 15.81
CA LYS A 356 14.72 -16.38 17.08
C LYS A 356 15.88 -16.79 18.02
N LYS A 357 16.05 -16.07 19.14
CA LYS A 357 16.87 -16.58 20.23
C LYS A 357 16.16 -17.84 20.72
N TYR A 358 16.77 -18.99 20.50
CA TYR A 358 16.37 -20.21 21.17
C TYR A 358 16.62 -19.98 22.67
N VAL A 359 15.54 -19.75 23.41
CA VAL A 359 15.57 -19.81 24.88
C VAL A 359 15.28 -21.27 25.19
N PRO A 360 16.26 -22.05 25.72
CA PRO A 360 15.96 -23.40 26.19
C PRO A 360 14.87 -23.27 27.23
N GLU A 361 13.74 -23.94 27.03
CA GLU A 361 12.79 -24.12 28.12
C GLU A 361 13.51 -24.87 29.23
N LEU A 362 13.73 -24.21 30.35
CA LEU A 362 14.15 -24.83 31.58
C LEU A 362 12.99 -25.70 32.04
N HIS A 363 13.07 -27.00 31.83
CA HIS A 363 12.21 -28.02 32.42
C HIS A 363 12.48 -28.15 33.92
#